data_b06a5ca3933d487a3948775bdbff3d44
#
_entry.id   b06a5ca3933d487a3948775bdbff3d44
#
_cell.length_a   1.000
_cell.length_b   1.000
_cell.length_c   1.000
_cell.angle_alpha   90.00
_cell.angle_beta   90.00
_cell.angle_gamma   90.00
#
_symmetry.space_group_name_H-M   'P 1'
#
loop_
_entity.id
_entity.type
_entity.pdbx_description
1 polymer ?
#
loop_
_entity_poly.entity_id
_entity_poly.type
_entity_poly.pdbx_seq_one_letter_code
_entity_poly.pdbx_strand_id
1 'polypeptide(L)'
;MFLFFFIFISVPLVEIYLFITIGKFIGSLETILLVILTAIIGGFLIKREGIKTLNYLKLSRITEPQNLIKALRDCLFIVLSGIFLLTPGFATDLFGFILFFKPIRDFIVKFVLKKIKFSELSGFDEYK
;
A
#
# COMPACT_ATOMS: atom_id res chain seq x y z
N MET A 1 -1.25 20.12 6.11
CA MET A 1 -2.54 20.12 5.42
C MET A 1 -2.41 20.34 3.90
N PHE A 2 -1.63 21.32 3.43
CA PHE A 2 -1.46 21.58 1.99
C PHE A 2 -0.92 20.38 1.19
N LEU A 3 0.06 19.66 1.71
CA LEU A 3 0.64 18.49 1.03
C LEU A 3 -0.40 17.37 0.82
N PHE A 4 -1.22 17.12 1.83
CA PHE A 4 -2.29 16.10 1.75
C PHE A 4 -3.34 16.47 0.69
N PHE A 5 -3.74 17.73 0.65
CA PHE A 5 -4.67 18.24 -0.34
C PHE A 5 -4.10 18.15 -1.76
N PHE A 6 -2.82 18.50 -1.93
CA PHE A 6 -2.13 18.38 -3.22
C PHE A 6 -2.06 16.94 -3.72
N ILE A 7 -1.69 15.99 -2.86
CA ILE A 7 -1.66 14.56 -3.20
C ILE A 7 -3.07 14.07 -3.56
N PHE A 8 -4.07 14.46 -2.78
CA PHE A 8 -5.46 14.04 -3.00
C PHE A 8 -6.02 14.49 -4.36
N ILE A 9 -5.62 15.64 -4.85
CA ILE A 9 -6.00 16.12 -6.19
C ILE A 9 -5.11 15.50 -7.28
N SER A 10 -3.81 15.34 -7.02
CA SER A 10 -2.86 14.85 -8.02
C SER A 10 -3.11 13.40 -8.42
N VAL A 11 -3.51 12.55 -7.47
CA VAL A 11 -3.76 11.13 -7.74
C VAL A 11 -4.85 10.93 -8.79
N PRO A 12 -6.07 11.48 -8.65
CA PRO A 12 -7.09 11.35 -9.68
C PRO A 12 -6.69 11.94 -11.04
N LEU A 13 -5.95 13.05 -11.05
CA LEU A 13 -5.46 13.65 -12.29
C LEU A 13 -4.49 12.74 -13.04
N VAL A 14 -3.56 12.13 -12.31
CA VAL A 14 -2.61 11.15 -12.87
C VAL A 14 -3.36 9.92 -13.40
N GLU A 15 -4.38 9.44 -12.67
CA GLU A 15 -5.21 8.31 -13.12
C GLU A 15 -5.93 8.62 -14.43
N ILE A 16 -6.60 9.77 -14.52
CA ILE A 16 -7.28 10.20 -15.76
C ILE A 16 -6.28 10.31 -16.90
N TYR A 17 -5.13 10.90 -16.67
CA TYR A 17 -4.08 11.00 -17.67
C TYR A 17 -3.61 9.62 -18.17
N LEU A 18 -3.40 8.68 -17.27
CA LEU A 18 -3.02 7.31 -17.61
C LEU A 18 -4.11 6.59 -18.38
N PHE A 19 -5.38 6.73 -17.98
CA PHE A 19 -6.52 6.15 -18.71
C PHE A 19 -6.59 6.66 -20.15
N ILE A 20 -6.43 7.97 -20.37
CA ILE A 20 -6.45 8.57 -21.71
C ILE A 20 -5.25 8.08 -22.51
N THR A 21 -4.07 8.05 -21.92
CA THR A 21 -2.84 7.69 -22.62
C THR A 21 -2.84 6.21 -23.01
N ILE A 22 -3.14 5.32 -22.06
CA ILE A 22 -3.17 3.88 -22.31
C ILE A 22 -4.33 3.54 -23.25
N GLY A 23 -5.50 4.14 -23.05
CA GLY A 23 -6.67 3.93 -23.91
C GLY A 23 -6.45 4.32 -25.37
N LYS A 24 -5.57 5.29 -25.64
CA LYS A 24 -5.16 5.64 -27.01
C LYS A 24 -4.31 4.56 -27.69
N PHE A 25 -3.53 3.81 -26.90
CA PHE A 25 -2.65 2.77 -27.43
C PHE A 25 -3.33 1.42 -27.60
N ILE A 26 -4.11 0.98 -26.62
CA ILE A 26 -4.71 -0.36 -26.59
C ILE A 26 -6.21 -0.36 -26.91
N GLY A 27 -6.86 0.80 -26.90
CA GLY A 27 -8.30 0.91 -27.05
C GLY A 27 -9.04 1.13 -25.73
N SER A 28 -10.20 1.76 -25.80
CA SER A 28 -11.00 2.08 -24.60
C SER A 28 -11.62 0.85 -23.95
N LEU A 29 -12.07 -0.11 -24.74
CA LEU A 29 -12.68 -1.34 -24.25
C LEU A 29 -11.65 -2.23 -23.55
N GLU A 30 -10.49 -2.41 -24.17
CA GLU A 30 -9.36 -3.17 -23.62
C GLU A 30 -8.86 -2.57 -22.32
N THR A 31 -8.83 -1.25 -22.22
CA THR A 31 -8.46 -0.52 -21.00
C THR A 31 -9.43 -0.81 -19.86
N ILE A 32 -10.75 -0.78 -20.15
CA ILE A 32 -11.79 -1.11 -19.16
C ILE A 32 -11.67 -2.57 -18.71
N LEU A 33 -11.48 -3.51 -19.63
CA LEU A 33 -11.30 -4.92 -19.32
C LEU A 33 -10.07 -5.16 -18.45
N LEU A 34 -8.97 -4.45 -18.72
CA LEU A 34 -7.74 -4.54 -17.94
C LEU A 34 -7.97 -4.06 -16.50
N VAL A 35 -8.68 -2.95 -16.30
CA VAL A 35 -9.01 -2.43 -14.97
C VAL A 35 -9.90 -3.40 -14.19
N ILE A 36 -10.90 -3.98 -14.84
CA ILE A 36 -11.77 -4.99 -14.21
C ILE A 36 -10.95 -6.23 -13.81
N LEU A 37 -10.06 -6.69 -14.69
CA LEU A 37 -9.21 -7.84 -14.43
C LEU A 37 -8.27 -7.59 -13.23
N THR A 38 -7.60 -6.43 -13.18
CA THR A 38 -6.74 -6.07 -12.04
C THR A 38 -7.51 -5.97 -10.73
N ALA A 39 -8.72 -5.40 -10.75
CA ALA A 39 -9.59 -5.32 -9.59
C ALA A 39 -9.99 -6.72 -9.06
N ILE A 40 -10.34 -7.66 -9.95
CA ILE A 40 -10.67 -9.03 -9.57
C ILE A 40 -9.47 -9.75 -8.97
N ILE A 41 -8.31 -9.65 -9.62
CA ILE A 41 -7.06 -10.26 -9.13
C ILE A 41 -6.68 -9.65 -7.78
N GLY A 42 -6.72 -8.33 -7.66
CA GLY A 42 -6.44 -7.61 -6.42
C GLY A 42 -7.37 -8.02 -5.29
N GLY A 43 -8.67 -8.08 -5.53
CA GLY A 43 -9.66 -8.52 -4.55
C GLY A 43 -9.43 -9.96 -4.07
N PHE A 44 -9.08 -10.87 -4.97
CA PHE A 44 -8.75 -12.25 -4.62
C PHE A 44 -7.47 -12.35 -3.77
N LEU A 45 -6.43 -11.62 -4.14
CA LEU A 45 -5.18 -11.56 -3.40
C LEU A 45 -5.36 -11.00 -1.98
N ILE A 46 -6.13 -9.92 -1.85
CA ILE A 46 -6.43 -9.30 -0.56
C ILE A 46 -7.20 -10.26 0.35
N LYS A 47 -8.22 -10.92 -0.19
CA LYS A 47 -8.99 -11.91 0.56
C LYS A 47 -8.08 -13.03 1.08
N ARG A 48 -7.22 -13.57 0.23
CA ARG A 48 -6.30 -14.65 0.58
C ARG A 48 -5.30 -14.25 1.67
N GLU A 49 -4.61 -13.13 1.48
CA GLU A 49 -3.59 -12.67 2.44
C GLU A 49 -4.22 -12.04 3.68
N GLY A 50 -5.35 -11.37 3.55
CA GLY A 50 -6.10 -10.83 4.68
C GLY A 50 -6.53 -11.92 5.67
N ILE A 51 -7.05 -13.05 5.18
CA ILE A 51 -7.42 -14.19 6.03
C ILE A 51 -6.20 -14.77 6.74
N LYS A 52 -5.07 -14.95 6.04
CA LYS A 52 -3.83 -15.44 6.64
C LYS A 52 -3.33 -14.51 7.75
N THR A 53 -3.35 -13.21 7.50
CA THR A 53 -2.89 -12.21 8.47
C THR A 53 -3.81 -12.12 9.67
N LEU A 54 -5.12 -12.22 9.49
CA LEU A 54 -6.07 -12.28 10.60
C LEU A 54 -5.87 -13.53 11.47
N ASN A 55 -5.63 -14.69 10.86
CA ASN A 55 -5.33 -15.92 11.59
C ASN A 55 -4.00 -15.79 12.36
N TYR A 56 -2.99 -15.19 11.74
CA TYR A 56 -1.71 -14.91 12.40
C TYR A 56 -1.86 -13.94 13.58
N LEU A 57 -2.69 -12.90 13.44
CA LEU A 57 -3.02 -11.98 14.53
C LEU A 57 -3.69 -12.68 15.71
N LYS A 58 -4.62 -13.59 15.45
CA LYS A 58 -5.30 -14.37 16.49
C LYS A 58 -4.31 -15.25 17.26
N LEU A 59 -3.38 -15.89 16.55
CA LEU A 59 -2.34 -16.72 17.18
C LEU A 59 -1.33 -15.88 17.97
N SER A 60 -0.88 -14.75 17.41
CA SER A 60 0.14 -13.89 18.03
C SER A 60 -0.32 -13.21 19.30
N ARG A 61 -1.63 -13.03 19.49
CA ARG A 61 -2.20 -12.55 20.76
C ARG A 61 -1.94 -13.48 21.93
N ILE A 62 -1.71 -14.77 21.66
CA ILE A 62 -1.59 -15.81 22.68
C ILE A 62 -0.12 -16.07 23.02
N THR A 63 0.82 -15.81 22.08
CA THR A 63 2.18 -16.32 22.19
C THR A 63 3.26 -15.30 22.55
N GLU A 64 3.28 -14.11 21.93
CA GLU A 64 4.32 -13.10 22.20
C GLU A 64 3.96 -11.67 21.75
N PRO A 65 4.23 -10.62 22.58
CA PRO A 65 3.91 -9.22 22.23
C PRO A 65 4.65 -8.70 20.99
N GLN A 66 5.87 -9.15 20.74
CA GLN A 66 6.68 -8.70 19.59
C GLN A 66 6.11 -9.20 18.26
N ASN A 67 5.53 -10.40 18.25
CA ASN A 67 4.88 -10.97 17.08
C ASN A 67 3.56 -10.25 16.77
N LEU A 68 2.88 -9.75 17.81
CA LEU A 68 1.66 -8.96 17.65
C LEU A 68 1.90 -7.65 16.89
N ILE A 69 2.97 -6.93 17.23
CA ILE A 69 3.32 -5.65 16.55
C ILE A 69 3.61 -5.89 15.06
N LYS A 70 4.36 -6.94 14.74
CA LYS A 70 4.62 -7.33 13.34
C LYS A 70 3.33 -7.68 12.60
N ALA A 71 2.45 -8.46 13.24
CA ALA A 71 1.19 -8.87 12.65
C ALA A 71 0.24 -7.67 12.42
N LEU A 72 0.17 -6.73 13.36
CA LEU A 72 -0.61 -5.48 13.20
C LEU A 72 -0.07 -4.62 12.06
N ARG A 73 1.25 -4.47 11.97
CA ARG A 73 1.90 -3.78 10.86
C ARG A 73 1.53 -4.41 9.51
N ASP A 74 1.68 -5.72 9.39
CA ASP A 74 1.37 -6.44 8.15
C ASP A 74 -0.11 -6.32 7.79
N CYS A 75 -1.00 -6.34 8.77
CA CYS A 75 -2.43 -6.09 8.59
C CYS A 75 -2.71 -4.69 8.01
N LEU A 76 -2.08 -3.65 8.56
CA LEU A 76 -2.21 -2.28 8.06
C LEU A 76 -1.78 -2.15 6.59
N PHE A 77 -0.65 -2.75 6.21
CA PHE A 77 -0.19 -2.73 4.83
C PHE A 77 -1.13 -3.48 3.87
N ILE A 78 -1.70 -4.60 4.31
CA ILE A 78 -2.68 -5.34 3.50
C ILE A 78 -3.97 -4.53 3.32
N VAL A 79 -4.45 -3.86 4.38
CA VAL A 79 -5.62 -3.00 4.30
C VAL A 79 -5.37 -1.81 3.36
N LEU A 80 -4.22 -1.13 3.48
CA LEU A 80 -3.83 -0.05 2.58
C LEU A 80 -3.73 -0.52 1.13
N SER A 81 -3.05 -1.65 0.91
CA SER A 81 -2.99 -2.29 -0.41
C SER A 81 -4.39 -2.57 -0.96
N GLY A 82 -5.30 -3.05 -0.10
CA GLY A 82 -6.69 -3.30 -0.44
C GLY A 82 -7.43 -2.06 -0.88
N ILE A 83 -7.28 -0.97 -0.17
CA ILE A 83 -7.89 0.32 -0.52
C ILE A 83 -7.40 0.79 -1.89
N PHE A 84 -6.10 0.70 -2.16
CA PHE A 84 -5.54 1.07 -3.46
C PHE A 84 -6.05 0.18 -4.60
N LEU A 85 -6.13 -1.15 -4.41
CA LEU A 85 -6.63 -2.05 -5.44
C LEU A 85 -8.15 -2.00 -5.63
N LEU A 86 -8.92 -1.56 -4.64
CA LEU A 86 -10.36 -1.33 -4.76
C LEU A 86 -10.68 -0.01 -5.46
N THR A 87 -9.75 0.94 -5.46
CA THR A 87 -9.88 2.19 -6.22
C THR A 87 -9.43 1.93 -7.65
N PRO A 88 -10.35 1.93 -8.63
CA PRO A 88 -10.00 1.57 -10.00
C PRO A 88 -9.06 2.62 -10.60
N GLY A 89 -7.83 2.23 -10.90
CA GLY A 89 -6.83 3.11 -11.52
C GLY A 89 -5.53 2.37 -11.81
N PHE A 90 -4.75 2.86 -12.77
CA PHE A 90 -3.48 2.23 -13.13
C PHE A 90 -2.38 2.49 -12.09
N ALA A 91 -2.24 3.74 -11.67
CA ALA A 91 -1.24 4.10 -10.66
C ALA A 91 -1.62 3.53 -9.28
N THR A 92 -2.88 3.65 -8.88
CA THR A 92 -3.38 3.09 -7.63
C THR A 92 -3.24 1.57 -7.57
N ASP A 93 -3.54 0.86 -8.65
CA ASP A 93 -3.35 -0.59 -8.76
C ASP A 93 -1.87 -0.97 -8.60
N LEU A 94 -0.97 -0.24 -9.28
CA LEU A 94 0.46 -0.47 -9.18
C LEU A 94 0.96 -0.27 -7.73
N PHE A 95 0.55 0.82 -7.07
CA PHE A 95 0.88 1.05 -5.65
C PHE A 95 0.30 -0.02 -4.73
N GLY A 96 -0.94 -0.45 -4.99
CA GLY A 96 -1.57 -1.55 -4.26
C GLY A 96 -0.76 -2.85 -4.38
N PHE A 97 -0.35 -3.23 -5.58
CA PHE A 97 0.51 -4.41 -5.79
C PHE A 97 1.87 -4.28 -5.12
N ILE A 98 2.51 -3.12 -5.21
CA ILE A 98 3.81 -2.87 -4.55
C ILE A 98 3.69 -3.05 -3.03
N LEU A 99 2.68 -2.47 -2.40
CA LEU A 99 2.45 -2.60 -0.96
C LEU A 99 2.04 -4.01 -0.53
N PHE A 100 1.49 -4.79 -1.45
CA PHE A 100 1.08 -6.15 -1.20
C PHE A 100 2.28 -7.10 -1.01
N PHE A 101 3.39 -6.87 -1.70
CA PHE A 101 4.57 -7.72 -1.62
C PHE A 101 5.32 -7.55 -0.30
N LYS A 102 5.43 -8.64 0.47
CA LYS A 102 6.08 -8.66 1.78
C LYS A 102 7.53 -8.12 1.79
N PRO A 103 8.43 -8.48 0.84
CA PRO A 103 9.79 -7.95 0.84
C PRO A 103 9.84 -6.43 0.65
N ILE A 104 8.91 -5.86 -0.11
CA ILE A 104 8.83 -4.42 -0.33
C ILE A 104 8.33 -3.71 0.93
N ARG A 105 7.34 -4.29 1.62
CA ARG A 105 6.88 -3.79 2.92
C ARG A 105 8.00 -3.74 3.95
N ASP A 106 8.76 -4.82 4.06
CA ASP A 106 9.89 -4.91 5.00
C ASP A 106 10.98 -3.88 4.65
N PHE A 107 11.23 -3.62 3.37
CA PHE A 107 12.15 -2.59 2.91
C PHE A 107 11.66 -1.19 3.29
N ILE A 108 10.38 -0.87 3.03
CA ILE A 108 9.77 0.42 3.38
C ILE A 108 9.85 0.66 4.89
N VAL A 109 9.48 -0.35 5.69
CA VAL A 109 9.52 -0.25 7.16
C VAL A 109 10.94 -0.02 7.66
N LYS A 110 11.92 -0.75 7.16
CA LYS A 110 13.35 -0.55 7.51
C LYS A 110 13.82 0.87 7.16
N PHE A 111 13.42 1.36 6.00
CA PHE A 111 13.79 2.70 5.55
C PHE A 111 13.17 3.79 6.44
N VAL A 112 11.88 3.67 6.78
CA VAL A 112 11.16 4.59 7.66
C VAL A 112 11.74 4.57 9.08
N LEU A 113 11.98 3.38 9.64
CA LEU A 113 12.56 3.24 10.99
C LEU A 113 13.98 3.82 11.05
N LYS A 114 14.79 3.63 10.01
CA LYS A 114 16.14 4.24 9.93
C LYS A 114 16.06 5.75 9.94
N LYS A 115 15.09 6.34 9.22
CA LYS A 115 14.90 7.79 9.17
C LYS A 115 14.43 8.36 10.51
N ILE A 116 13.52 7.68 11.20
CA ILE A 116 13.01 8.08 12.53
C ILE A 116 14.15 8.02 13.55
N LYS A 117 14.92 6.94 13.59
CA LYS A 117 16.05 6.78 14.51
C LYS A 117 17.15 7.82 14.27
N PHE A 118 17.37 8.25 13.04
CA PHE A 118 18.31 9.32 12.72
C PHE A 118 17.79 10.69 13.20
N SER A 119 16.49 10.94 13.13
CA SER A 119 15.87 12.17 13.62
C SER A 119 15.93 12.29 15.15
N GLU A 120 15.78 11.18 15.88
CA GLU A 120 15.94 11.19 17.35
C GLU A 120 17.40 11.46 17.76
N LEU A 121 18.38 10.91 17.05
CA LEU A 121 19.79 11.14 17.36
C LEU A 121 20.24 12.58 17.06
N SER A 122 19.68 13.23 16.04
CA SER A 122 20.00 14.62 15.72
C SER A 122 19.35 15.64 16.65
N GLY A 123 18.27 15.26 17.32
CA GLY A 123 17.60 16.13 18.31
C GLY A 123 18.30 16.19 19.68
N PHE A 124 19.20 15.27 19.98
CA PHE A 124 19.97 15.27 21.24
C PHE A 124 21.22 16.15 21.20
N ASP A 125 21.71 16.49 20.01
CA ASP A 125 22.92 17.35 19.87
C ASP A 125 22.60 18.85 19.98
N GLU A 126 21.34 19.26 19.96
CA GLU A 126 20.93 20.67 20.02
C GLU A 126 20.72 21.20 21.45
N TYR A 127 20.84 20.32 22.48
CA TYR A 127 20.71 20.68 23.90
C TYR A 127 22.04 20.64 24.69
N LYS A 128 23.15 20.65 24.02
CA LYS A 128 24.48 20.90 24.61
C LYS A 128 25.03 22.25 24.15
#